data_500df789a50d4be44aaaf974e166f518
#
_entry.id   500df789a50d4be44aaaf974e166f518
#
_cell.length_a   1.000
_cell.length_b   1.000
_cell.length_c   1.000
_cell.angle_alpha   90.00
_cell.angle_beta   90.00
_cell.angle_gamma   90.00
#
_symmetry.space_group_name_H-M   'P 1'
#
loop_
_entity.id
_entity.type
_entity.pdbx_description
1 polymer ?
#
loop_
_entity_poly.entity_id
_entity_poly.type
_entity_poly.pdbx_seq_one_letter_code
_entity_poly.pdbx_strand_id
1 'polypeptide(L)'
;ENKLNSQAVSGNMLLKASNLVIGYDKKTEVYKLNNFFLYDGTVVGLVGHNGVGKSTLAKTLCGLIKPLSGSIQWKGQMVKGKQLTNHAFLVMQDVNYQLFSDSVRDEALLGNNNHEQCNQVLKMLGLSEVSERHPMSLSGGQKQRVAIASAILSNKELIVLDEPTSGLDHYHMTQVGNLLHMLKKQGKCVLVITHDEELTAQWCDYIIRLDGGNYGTGY
;
A
#
# COMPACT_ATOMS: atom_id res chain seq x y z
N GLU A 1 20.40 21.44 4.56
CA GLU A 1 20.70 20.59 5.74
C GLU A 1 19.40 19.97 6.24
N ASN A 2 19.04 18.80 5.70
CA ASN A 2 17.88 18.04 6.15
C ASN A 2 18.30 17.25 7.41
N LYS A 3 17.82 17.70 8.57
CA LYS A 3 17.83 16.88 9.79
C LYS A 3 16.84 15.73 9.60
N LEU A 4 17.32 14.61 9.10
CA LEU A 4 16.65 13.33 9.26
C LEU A 4 16.81 12.92 10.72
N ASN A 5 15.70 12.85 11.45
CA ASN A 5 15.65 12.18 12.73
C ASN A 5 16.07 10.72 12.50
N SER A 6 17.29 10.39 12.88
CA SER A 6 17.80 9.02 12.94
C SER A 6 17.16 8.29 14.14
N GLN A 7 15.85 8.14 14.13
CA GLN A 7 15.24 7.08 14.91
C GLN A 7 15.49 5.79 14.13
N ALA A 8 16.28 4.90 14.71
CA ALA A 8 16.52 3.59 14.16
C ALA A 8 15.15 2.93 13.88
N VAL A 9 14.90 2.62 12.61
CA VAL A 9 13.67 1.91 12.21
C VAL A 9 13.67 0.58 12.96
N SER A 10 12.77 0.42 13.92
CA SER A 10 12.65 -0.79 14.72
C SER A 10 11.82 -1.83 13.96
N GLY A 11 12.47 -2.68 13.16
CA GLY A 11 11.79 -3.74 12.42
C GLY A 11 12.80 -4.58 11.66
N ASN A 12 12.44 -5.83 11.35
CA ASN A 12 13.27 -6.64 10.46
C ASN A 12 13.06 -6.19 9.02
N MET A 13 14.10 -6.29 8.20
CA MET A 13 14.00 -5.97 6.79
C MET A 13 13.03 -6.94 6.10
N LEU A 14 11.90 -6.40 5.63
CA LEU A 14 10.86 -7.16 4.95
C LEU A 14 11.15 -7.29 3.45
N LEU A 15 11.47 -6.16 2.80
CA LEU A 15 11.73 -6.09 1.37
C LEU A 15 12.98 -5.24 1.10
N LYS A 16 13.85 -5.74 0.21
CA LYS A 16 14.97 -4.99 -0.36
C LYS A 16 14.87 -5.06 -1.88
N ALA A 17 14.85 -3.91 -2.54
CA ALA A 17 15.04 -3.81 -3.98
C ALA A 17 16.40 -3.18 -4.28
N SER A 18 17.15 -3.75 -5.22
CA SER A 18 18.49 -3.30 -5.58
C SER A 18 18.62 -3.09 -7.08
N ASN A 19 19.13 -1.90 -7.48
CA ASN A 19 19.29 -1.48 -8.87
C ASN A 19 18.05 -1.71 -9.72
N LEU A 20 16.88 -1.41 -9.12
CA LEU A 20 15.59 -1.69 -9.72
C LEU A 20 15.27 -0.67 -10.80
N VAL A 21 15.00 -1.14 -12.01
CA VAL A 21 14.48 -0.32 -13.10
C VAL A 21 13.02 -0.75 -13.32
N ILE A 22 12.10 0.20 -13.21
CA ILE A 22 10.67 -0.03 -13.37
C ILE A 22 10.14 0.64 -14.63
N GLY A 23 9.14 0.03 -15.25
CA GLY A 23 8.50 0.51 -16.46
C GLY A 23 7.54 -0.52 -17.02
N TYR A 24 6.89 -0.18 -18.11
CA TYR A 24 5.90 -1.07 -18.75
C TYR A 24 6.53 -1.96 -19.82
N ASP A 25 7.55 -1.45 -20.48
CA ASP A 25 8.35 -2.19 -21.48
C ASP A 25 9.80 -1.67 -21.49
N LYS A 26 10.70 -2.35 -22.23
CA LYS A 26 12.12 -1.98 -22.31
C LYS A 26 12.39 -0.59 -22.92
N LYS A 27 11.40 -0.01 -23.62
CA LYS A 27 11.51 1.31 -24.24
C LYS A 27 10.93 2.41 -23.36
N THR A 28 10.11 2.03 -22.37
CA THR A 28 9.37 2.94 -21.49
C THR A 28 9.81 2.73 -20.05
N GLU A 29 11.11 3.02 -19.78
CA GLU A 29 11.61 3.13 -18.40
C GLU A 29 10.93 4.31 -17.72
N VAL A 30 10.41 4.07 -16.50
CA VAL A 30 9.70 5.09 -15.71
C VAL A 30 10.60 5.63 -14.63
N TYR A 31 11.30 4.74 -13.88
CA TYR A 31 12.16 5.15 -12.78
C TYR A 31 13.27 4.13 -12.51
N LYS A 32 14.40 4.62 -11.94
CA LYS A 32 15.52 3.79 -11.48
C LYS A 32 15.75 4.01 -9.99
N LEU A 33 15.82 2.92 -9.22
CA LEU A 33 16.12 2.93 -7.79
C LEU A 33 17.39 2.12 -7.53
N ASN A 34 18.37 2.71 -6.86
CA ASN A 34 19.60 1.99 -6.48
C ASN A 34 19.32 1.03 -5.34
N ASN A 35 18.77 1.53 -4.24
CA ASN A 35 18.34 0.75 -3.09
C ASN A 35 16.99 1.26 -2.59
N PHE A 36 16.14 0.32 -2.17
CA PHE A 36 14.85 0.58 -1.59
C PHE A 36 14.58 -0.47 -0.51
N PHE A 37 14.20 -0.03 0.67
CA PHE A 37 14.02 -0.91 1.82
C PHE A 37 12.65 -0.66 2.45
N LEU A 38 11.99 -1.75 2.83
CA LEU A 38 10.80 -1.73 3.68
C LEU A 38 11.04 -2.66 4.88
N TYR A 39 10.48 -2.27 6.01
CA TYR A 39 10.63 -2.99 7.28
C TYR A 39 9.26 -3.41 7.81
N ASP A 40 9.20 -4.54 8.52
CA ASP A 40 7.99 -4.99 9.17
C ASP A 40 7.57 -4.01 10.28
N GLY A 41 6.27 -3.96 10.59
CA GLY A 41 5.74 -3.07 11.63
C GLY A 41 5.96 -1.58 11.36
N THR A 42 6.00 -1.14 10.09
CA THR A 42 6.17 0.28 9.73
C THR A 42 5.09 0.80 8.80
N VAL A 43 4.78 2.08 8.92
CA VAL A 43 4.00 2.86 7.95
C VAL A 43 4.95 3.79 7.21
N VAL A 44 5.01 3.66 5.90
CA VAL A 44 5.96 4.37 5.03
C VAL A 44 5.22 5.26 4.06
N GLY A 45 5.49 6.56 4.06
CA GLY A 45 4.99 7.47 3.04
C GLY A 45 5.86 7.42 1.78
N LEU A 46 5.26 7.21 0.61
CA LEU A 46 5.92 7.34 -0.69
C LEU A 46 5.41 8.60 -1.38
N VAL A 47 6.24 9.61 -1.44
CA VAL A 47 5.92 10.92 -2.00
C VAL A 47 6.74 11.23 -3.24
N GLY A 48 6.28 12.17 -4.06
CA GLY A 48 6.95 12.60 -5.29
C GLY A 48 5.94 13.21 -6.26
N HIS A 49 6.40 13.94 -7.26
CA HIS A 49 5.51 14.60 -8.22
C HIS A 49 4.67 13.58 -9.04
N ASN A 50 3.60 14.06 -9.67
CA ASN A 50 2.74 13.23 -10.51
C ASN A 50 3.53 12.72 -11.72
N GLY A 51 3.32 11.44 -12.06
CA GLY A 51 4.01 10.81 -13.20
C GLY A 51 5.42 10.30 -12.89
N VAL A 52 5.99 10.53 -11.70
CA VAL A 52 7.36 10.09 -11.36
C VAL A 52 7.51 8.56 -11.27
N GLY A 53 6.40 7.82 -11.19
CA GLY A 53 6.44 6.35 -11.18
C GLY A 53 6.01 5.71 -9.86
N LYS A 54 5.38 6.44 -8.92
CA LYS A 54 4.90 5.91 -7.63
C LYS A 54 4.00 4.68 -7.80
N SER A 55 2.95 4.80 -8.60
CA SER A 55 2.01 3.68 -8.84
C SER A 55 2.65 2.54 -9.63
N THR A 56 3.62 2.82 -10.52
CA THR A 56 4.39 1.79 -11.23
C THR A 56 5.29 1.02 -10.25
N LEU A 57 5.94 1.73 -9.32
CA LEU A 57 6.69 1.10 -8.24
C LEU A 57 5.80 0.24 -7.36
N ALA A 58 4.65 0.76 -6.91
CA ALA A 58 3.65 0.02 -6.14
C ALA A 58 3.26 -1.30 -6.82
N LYS A 59 2.88 -1.24 -8.10
CA LYS A 59 2.53 -2.42 -8.89
C LYS A 59 3.70 -3.41 -9.01
N THR A 60 4.93 -2.91 -9.14
CA THR A 60 6.13 -3.74 -9.21
C THR A 60 6.41 -4.44 -7.88
N LEU A 61 6.32 -3.72 -6.76
CA LEU A 61 6.52 -4.27 -5.41
C LEU A 61 5.44 -5.28 -5.02
N CYS A 62 4.23 -5.14 -5.56
CA CYS A 62 3.14 -6.11 -5.40
C CYS A 62 3.19 -7.27 -6.41
N GLY A 63 4.16 -7.31 -7.33
CA GLY A 63 4.33 -8.39 -8.30
C GLY A 63 3.35 -8.35 -9.48
N LEU A 64 2.62 -7.26 -9.65
CA LEU A 64 1.66 -7.06 -10.74
C LEU A 64 2.36 -6.67 -12.05
N ILE A 65 3.51 -6.02 -11.95
CA ILE A 65 4.38 -5.66 -13.09
C ILE A 65 5.78 -6.22 -12.79
N LYS A 66 6.43 -6.80 -13.80
CA LYS A 66 7.81 -7.25 -13.67
C LYS A 66 8.75 -6.04 -13.78
N PRO A 67 9.79 -5.94 -12.94
CA PRO A 67 10.84 -4.96 -13.15
C PRO A 67 11.55 -5.21 -14.48
N LEU A 68 12.03 -4.15 -15.10
CA LEU A 68 12.80 -4.23 -16.35
C LEU A 68 14.21 -4.78 -16.07
N SER A 69 14.80 -4.39 -14.93
CA SER A 69 16.05 -4.94 -14.42
C SER A 69 16.15 -4.76 -12.90
N GLY A 70 17.22 -5.26 -12.31
CA GLY A 70 17.45 -5.24 -10.87
C GLY A 70 16.88 -6.49 -10.18
N SER A 71 16.82 -6.43 -8.87
CA SER A 71 16.41 -7.56 -8.05
C SER A 71 15.59 -7.14 -6.84
N ILE A 72 14.70 -8.04 -6.40
CA ILE A 72 13.90 -7.88 -5.19
C ILE A 72 14.16 -9.08 -4.29
N GLN A 73 14.41 -8.79 -3.01
CA GLN A 73 14.51 -9.79 -1.95
C GLN A 73 13.34 -9.58 -0.98
N TRP A 74 12.77 -10.68 -0.54
CA TRP A 74 11.77 -10.75 0.50
C TRP A 74 12.35 -11.50 1.70
N LYS A 75 12.45 -10.85 2.86
CA LYS A 75 13.09 -11.44 4.07
C LYS A 75 14.45 -12.09 3.77
N GLY A 76 15.27 -11.39 2.96
CA GLY A 76 16.61 -11.85 2.57
C GLY A 76 16.66 -12.86 1.43
N GLN A 77 15.54 -13.39 0.97
CA GLN A 77 15.49 -14.38 -0.12
C GLN A 77 15.12 -13.69 -1.45
N MET A 78 15.82 -14.07 -2.52
CA MET A 78 15.50 -13.58 -3.86
C MET A 78 14.13 -14.07 -4.30
N VAL A 79 13.27 -13.13 -4.73
CA VAL A 79 11.92 -13.44 -5.22
C VAL A 79 11.71 -12.96 -6.65
N LYS A 80 10.96 -13.73 -7.42
CA LYS A 80 10.49 -13.30 -8.73
C LYS A 80 9.20 -12.51 -8.56
N GLY A 81 8.95 -11.53 -9.44
CA GLY A 81 7.83 -10.61 -9.32
C GLY A 81 6.49 -11.29 -8.98
N LYS A 82 6.13 -12.39 -9.69
CA LYS A 82 4.89 -13.12 -9.42
C LYS A 82 4.79 -13.71 -8.00
N GLN A 83 5.91 -14.01 -7.34
CA GLN A 83 5.90 -14.52 -5.95
C GLN A 83 5.51 -13.44 -4.95
N LEU A 84 5.74 -12.16 -5.28
CA LEU A 84 5.36 -11.03 -4.42
C LEU A 84 3.84 -10.92 -4.23
N THR A 85 3.03 -11.41 -5.17
CA THR A 85 1.56 -11.44 -5.02
C THR A 85 1.08 -12.27 -3.82
N ASN A 86 1.92 -13.21 -3.35
CA ASN A 86 1.62 -13.99 -2.15
C ASN A 86 1.86 -13.18 -0.85
N HIS A 87 2.65 -12.12 -0.92
CA HIS A 87 3.12 -11.37 0.24
C HIS A 87 2.57 -9.94 0.31
N ALA A 88 2.12 -9.40 -0.82
CA ALA A 88 1.70 -8.02 -0.95
C ALA A 88 0.26 -7.89 -1.45
N PHE A 89 -0.42 -6.83 -1.01
CA PHE A 89 -1.75 -6.42 -1.48
C PHE A 89 -1.68 -4.95 -1.90
N LEU A 90 -2.27 -4.61 -3.06
CA LEU A 90 -2.37 -3.24 -3.55
C LEU A 90 -3.82 -2.77 -3.53
N VAL A 91 -4.09 -1.68 -2.84
CA VAL A 91 -5.30 -0.88 -3.02
C VAL A 91 -4.99 0.20 -4.05
N MET A 92 -5.66 0.14 -5.19
CA MET A 92 -5.46 1.07 -6.30
C MET A 92 -6.15 2.42 -6.04
N GLN A 93 -5.65 3.47 -6.65
CA GLN A 93 -6.26 4.79 -6.62
C GLN A 93 -7.71 4.77 -7.15
N ASP A 94 -7.96 4.11 -8.27
CA ASP A 94 -9.31 3.82 -8.74
C ASP A 94 -9.72 2.40 -8.34
N VAL A 95 -10.45 2.30 -7.23
CA VAL A 95 -10.91 1.04 -6.66
C VAL A 95 -12.00 0.35 -7.49
N ASN A 96 -12.62 1.04 -8.48
CA ASN A 96 -13.61 0.41 -9.35
C ASN A 96 -13.05 -0.76 -10.15
N TYR A 97 -11.74 -0.78 -10.39
CA TYR A 97 -11.06 -1.89 -11.06
C TYR A 97 -10.73 -3.08 -10.16
N GLN A 98 -11.05 -3.00 -8.85
CA GLN A 98 -10.74 -4.04 -7.88
C GLN A 98 -11.97 -4.71 -7.27
N LEU A 99 -13.14 -4.06 -7.33
CA LEU A 99 -14.35 -4.49 -6.65
C LEU A 99 -15.27 -5.22 -7.63
N PHE A 100 -15.47 -6.51 -7.45
CA PHE A 100 -16.23 -7.36 -8.39
C PHE A 100 -17.10 -8.44 -7.73
N SER A 101 -17.08 -8.56 -6.40
CA SER A 101 -17.91 -9.52 -5.68
C SER A 101 -19.38 -9.04 -5.61
N ASP A 102 -20.28 -9.96 -5.29
CA ASP A 102 -21.73 -9.69 -5.22
C ASP A 102 -22.11 -8.85 -4.01
N SER A 103 -21.32 -8.91 -2.92
CA SER A 103 -21.55 -8.11 -1.72
C SER A 103 -20.25 -7.50 -1.17
N VAL A 104 -20.39 -6.45 -0.36
CA VAL A 104 -19.27 -5.85 0.39
C VAL A 104 -18.60 -6.89 1.31
N ARG A 105 -19.40 -7.73 1.93
CA ARG A 105 -18.92 -8.81 2.80
C ARG A 105 -18.07 -9.81 2.01
N ASP A 106 -18.55 -10.28 0.87
CA ASP A 106 -17.82 -11.23 0.04
C ASP A 106 -16.53 -10.62 -0.50
N GLU A 107 -16.58 -9.34 -0.91
CA GLU A 107 -15.39 -8.61 -1.36
C GLU A 107 -14.33 -8.51 -0.25
N ALA A 108 -14.74 -8.19 0.97
CA ALA A 108 -13.86 -8.10 2.12
C ALA A 108 -13.27 -9.48 2.52
N LEU A 109 -14.02 -10.57 2.31
CA LEU A 109 -13.60 -11.93 2.63
C LEU A 109 -12.79 -12.62 1.54
N LEU A 110 -12.52 -11.97 0.40
CA LEU A 110 -11.71 -12.57 -0.66
C LEU A 110 -10.36 -13.08 -0.12
N GLY A 111 -10.19 -14.40 -0.12
CA GLY A 111 -8.98 -15.06 0.40
C GLY A 111 -8.92 -15.18 1.93
N ASN A 112 -10.01 -14.89 2.64
CA ASN A 112 -10.10 -15.04 4.09
C ASN A 112 -11.48 -15.59 4.48
N ASN A 113 -11.52 -16.55 5.40
CA ASN A 113 -12.76 -17.16 5.88
C ASN A 113 -13.15 -16.74 7.31
N ASN A 114 -12.50 -15.71 7.87
CA ASN A 114 -12.76 -15.24 9.22
C ASN A 114 -13.89 -14.21 9.23
N HIS A 115 -15.14 -14.69 9.31
CA HIS A 115 -16.34 -13.85 9.34
C HIS A 115 -16.40 -12.92 10.55
N GLU A 116 -15.90 -13.34 11.71
CA GLU A 116 -15.88 -12.49 12.91
C GLU A 116 -14.95 -11.30 12.72
N GLN A 117 -13.72 -11.53 12.25
CA GLN A 117 -12.79 -10.46 11.94
C GLN A 117 -13.34 -9.54 10.84
N CYS A 118 -14.00 -10.10 9.83
CA CYS A 118 -14.67 -9.32 8.78
C CYS A 118 -15.71 -8.36 9.37
N ASN A 119 -16.61 -8.84 10.25
CA ASN A 119 -17.60 -8.01 10.91
C ASN A 119 -16.97 -6.88 11.71
N GLN A 120 -15.87 -7.15 12.43
CA GLN A 120 -15.14 -6.14 13.18
C GLN A 120 -14.55 -5.06 12.26
N VAL A 121 -13.90 -5.48 11.16
CA VAL A 121 -13.30 -4.57 10.18
C VAL A 121 -14.37 -3.73 9.47
N LEU A 122 -15.47 -4.34 9.03
CA LEU A 122 -16.58 -3.61 8.40
C LEU A 122 -17.22 -2.60 9.37
N LYS A 123 -17.37 -2.96 10.64
CA LYS A 123 -17.85 -2.03 11.67
C LYS A 123 -16.90 -0.86 11.88
N MET A 124 -15.59 -1.10 11.98
CA MET A 124 -14.58 -0.05 12.13
C MET A 124 -14.58 0.92 10.95
N LEU A 125 -14.87 0.43 9.75
CA LEU A 125 -14.91 1.22 8.52
C LEU A 125 -16.28 1.86 8.24
N GLY A 126 -17.28 1.68 9.13
CA GLY A 126 -18.62 2.20 8.92
C GLY A 126 -19.35 1.58 7.73
N LEU A 127 -19.10 0.28 7.47
CA LEU A 127 -19.65 -0.47 6.34
C LEU A 127 -20.69 -1.52 6.75
N SER A 128 -20.99 -1.65 8.05
CA SER A 128 -21.90 -2.71 8.57
C SER A 128 -23.28 -2.68 7.90
N GLU A 129 -23.88 -1.50 7.75
CA GLU A 129 -25.23 -1.32 7.18
C GLU A 129 -25.31 -1.60 5.67
N VAL A 130 -24.15 -1.59 5.00
CA VAL A 130 -24.04 -1.84 3.55
C VAL A 130 -23.36 -3.17 3.22
N SER A 131 -23.11 -4.00 4.24
CA SER A 131 -22.32 -5.24 4.10
C SER A 131 -22.88 -6.22 3.06
N GLU A 132 -24.20 -6.25 2.88
CA GLU A 132 -24.89 -7.12 1.92
C GLU A 132 -25.17 -6.43 0.57
N ARG A 133 -24.75 -5.18 0.41
CA ARG A 133 -24.96 -4.45 -0.85
C ARG A 133 -23.86 -4.76 -1.84
N HIS A 134 -24.20 -4.72 -3.13
CA HIS A 134 -23.21 -4.83 -4.20
C HIS A 134 -22.22 -3.64 -4.15
N PRO A 135 -20.89 -3.87 -4.18
CA PRO A 135 -19.89 -2.81 -4.05
C PRO A 135 -20.06 -1.66 -5.05
N MET A 136 -20.48 -1.96 -6.28
CA MET A 136 -20.67 -0.93 -7.30
C MET A 136 -21.84 0.03 -7.02
N SER A 137 -22.75 -0.31 -6.10
CA SER A 137 -23.84 0.57 -5.67
C SER A 137 -23.45 1.61 -4.62
N LEU A 138 -22.20 1.56 -4.13
CA LEU A 138 -21.70 2.40 -3.06
C LEU A 138 -21.17 3.75 -3.56
N SER A 139 -21.07 4.73 -2.65
CA SER A 139 -20.33 5.98 -2.91
C SER A 139 -18.84 5.70 -3.09
N GLY A 140 -18.10 6.64 -3.71
CA GLY A 140 -16.66 6.50 -3.92
C GLY A 140 -15.89 6.26 -2.62
N GLY A 141 -16.18 7.03 -1.56
CA GLY A 141 -15.54 6.84 -0.25
C GLY A 141 -15.90 5.50 0.42
N GLN A 142 -17.12 4.98 0.22
CA GLN A 142 -17.48 3.64 0.71
C GLN A 142 -16.71 2.56 -0.06
N LYS A 143 -16.61 2.66 -1.39
CA LYS A 143 -15.82 1.75 -2.22
C LYS A 143 -14.35 1.70 -1.79
N GLN A 144 -13.76 2.89 -1.52
CA GLN A 144 -12.39 3.00 -1.01
C GLN A 144 -12.23 2.22 0.31
N ARG A 145 -13.16 2.40 1.25
CA ARG A 145 -13.12 1.68 2.53
C ARG A 145 -13.33 0.17 2.37
N VAL A 146 -14.12 -0.29 1.39
CA VAL A 146 -14.25 -1.72 1.07
C VAL A 146 -12.92 -2.29 0.59
N ALA A 147 -12.21 -1.63 -0.33
CA ALA A 147 -10.90 -2.07 -0.80
C ALA A 147 -9.86 -2.11 0.34
N ILE A 148 -9.92 -1.15 1.27
CA ILE A 148 -9.09 -1.17 2.49
C ILE A 148 -9.47 -2.35 3.40
N ALA A 149 -10.78 -2.67 3.56
CA ALA A 149 -11.21 -3.84 4.31
C ALA A 149 -10.63 -5.13 3.75
N SER A 150 -10.67 -5.30 2.42
CA SER A 150 -10.09 -6.46 1.72
C SER A 150 -8.57 -6.55 1.95
N ALA A 151 -7.87 -5.40 1.92
CA ALA A 151 -6.43 -5.34 2.22
C ALA A 151 -6.10 -5.78 3.65
N ILE A 152 -6.86 -5.31 4.64
CA ILE A 152 -6.70 -5.68 6.06
C ILE A 152 -6.88 -7.20 6.23
N LEU A 153 -7.91 -7.76 5.61
CA LEU A 153 -8.29 -9.16 5.74
C LEU A 153 -7.46 -10.12 4.88
N SER A 154 -6.68 -9.60 3.93
CA SER A 154 -5.89 -10.40 2.98
C SER A 154 -4.76 -11.23 3.61
N ASN A 155 -4.44 -11.06 4.90
CA ASN A 155 -3.31 -11.67 5.60
C ASN A 155 -1.93 -11.41 4.95
N LYS A 156 -1.82 -10.42 4.07
CA LYS A 156 -0.54 -10.04 3.45
C LYS A 156 0.32 -9.25 4.43
N GLU A 157 1.63 -9.37 4.28
CA GLU A 157 2.62 -8.70 5.13
C GLU A 157 2.93 -7.28 4.66
N LEU A 158 2.84 -7.04 3.35
CA LEU A 158 2.95 -5.71 2.74
C LEU A 158 1.58 -5.26 2.22
N ILE A 159 1.10 -4.15 2.71
CA ILE A 159 -0.10 -3.47 2.21
C ILE A 159 0.34 -2.17 1.53
N VAL A 160 0.00 -2.02 0.26
CA VAL A 160 0.28 -0.79 -0.49
C VAL A 160 -1.04 -0.08 -0.76
N LEU A 161 -1.12 1.19 -0.38
CA LEU A 161 -2.30 2.02 -0.56
C LEU A 161 -1.93 3.18 -1.51
N ASP A 162 -2.58 3.25 -2.65
CA ASP A 162 -2.35 4.32 -3.64
C ASP A 162 -3.43 5.38 -3.49
N GLU A 163 -3.06 6.57 -2.94
CA GLU A 163 -3.92 7.71 -2.64
C GLU A 163 -5.17 7.36 -1.79
N PRO A 164 -4.99 6.72 -0.61
CA PRO A 164 -6.12 6.17 0.16
C PRO A 164 -7.04 7.21 0.77
N THR A 165 -6.62 8.47 0.87
CA THR A 165 -7.40 9.58 1.45
C THR A 165 -7.99 10.52 0.40
N SER A 166 -7.74 10.26 -0.88
CA SER A 166 -8.26 11.11 -1.97
C SER A 166 -9.79 11.19 -1.93
N GLY A 167 -10.30 12.41 -1.80
CA GLY A 167 -11.75 12.67 -1.73
C GLY A 167 -12.42 12.28 -0.41
N LEU A 168 -11.66 11.95 0.64
CA LEU A 168 -12.20 11.74 1.98
C LEU A 168 -12.21 13.06 2.77
N ASP A 169 -13.22 13.19 3.65
CA ASP A 169 -13.22 14.24 4.67
C ASP A 169 -12.25 13.89 5.83
N HIS A 170 -12.00 14.86 6.71
CA HIS A 170 -11.08 14.72 7.84
C HIS A 170 -11.47 13.55 8.78
N TYR A 171 -12.76 13.31 8.99
CA TYR A 171 -13.23 12.19 9.83
C TYR A 171 -12.80 10.83 9.23
N HIS A 172 -13.06 10.62 7.95
CA HIS A 172 -12.70 9.38 7.27
C HIS A 172 -11.18 9.23 7.10
N MET A 173 -10.44 10.33 6.90
CA MET A 173 -8.99 10.33 6.90
C MET A 173 -8.43 9.83 8.23
N THR A 174 -8.96 10.30 9.36
CA THR A 174 -8.58 9.82 10.69
C THR A 174 -8.86 8.32 10.87
N GLN A 175 -9.98 7.82 10.32
CA GLN A 175 -10.29 6.38 10.34
C GLN A 175 -9.23 5.57 9.57
N VAL A 176 -8.83 6.03 8.39
CA VAL A 176 -7.74 5.42 7.61
C VAL A 176 -6.45 5.42 8.43
N GLY A 177 -6.08 6.54 9.04
CA GLY A 177 -4.89 6.64 9.88
C GLY A 177 -4.88 5.65 11.05
N ASN A 178 -6.00 5.51 11.75
CA ASN A 178 -6.15 4.52 12.83
C ASN A 178 -5.96 3.08 12.33
N LEU A 179 -6.42 2.78 11.11
CA LEU A 179 -6.22 1.48 10.47
C LEU A 179 -4.75 1.23 10.12
N LEU A 180 -4.04 2.25 9.60
CA LEU A 180 -2.60 2.16 9.35
C LEU A 180 -1.86 1.78 10.63
N HIS A 181 -2.19 2.43 11.76
CA HIS A 181 -1.61 2.14 13.06
C HIS A 181 -1.94 0.73 13.57
N MET A 182 -3.16 0.25 13.34
CA MET A 182 -3.56 -1.11 13.67
C MET A 182 -2.75 -2.14 12.86
N LEU A 183 -2.59 -1.94 11.55
CA LEU A 183 -1.81 -2.82 10.69
C LEU A 183 -0.33 -2.85 11.12
N LYS A 184 0.24 -1.69 11.44
CA LYS A 184 1.59 -1.58 12.02
C LYS A 184 1.74 -2.40 13.31
N LYS A 185 0.79 -2.30 14.25
CA LYS A 185 0.79 -3.09 15.49
C LYS A 185 0.70 -4.60 15.24
N GLN A 186 0.11 -5.02 14.14
CA GLN A 186 0.08 -6.41 13.69
C GLN A 186 1.38 -6.87 13.00
N GLY A 187 2.42 -6.03 12.98
CA GLY A 187 3.69 -6.32 12.34
C GLY A 187 3.69 -6.16 10.82
N LYS A 188 2.61 -5.65 10.21
CA LYS A 188 2.54 -5.43 8.78
C LYS A 188 3.34 -4.18 8.37
N CYS A 189 3.93 -4.21 7.18
CA CYS A 189 4.45 -3.02 6.53
C CYS A 189 3.34 -2.38 5.70
N VAL A 190 3.11 -1.08 5.86
CA VAL A 190 2.16 -0.33 5.04
C VAL A 190 2.89 0.75 4.26
N LEU A 191 2.85 0.68 2.94
CA LEU A 191 3.39 1.69 2.04
C LEU A 191 2.23 2.55 1.53
N VAL A 192 2.22 3.83 1.88
CA VAL A 192 1.16 4.78 1.50
C VAL A 192 1.71 5.75 0.47
N ILE A 193 1.17 5.70 -0.73
CA ILE A 193 1.42 6.72 -1.77
C ILE A 193 0.41 7.84 -1.53
N THR A 194 0.89 9.04 -1.29
CA THR A 194 0.00 10.18 -1.06
C THR A 194 0.69 11.52 -1.28
N HIS A 195 -0.11 12.54 -1.55
CA HIS A 195 0.29 13.95 -1.52
C HIS A 195 -0.16 14.65 -0.24
N ASP A 196 -0.86 13.94 0.64
CA ASP A 196 -1.39 14.45 1.88
C ASP A 196 -0.28 14.57 2.94
N GLU A 197 0.15 15.81 3.19
CA GLU A 197 1.21 16.11 4.16
C GLU A 197 0.74 15.84 5.60
N GLU A 198 -0.55 16.02 5.90
CA GLU A 198 -1.11 15.75 7.21
C GLU A 198 -1.07 14.25 7.53
N LEU A 199 -1.49 13.42 6.57
CA LEU A 199 -1.43 11.96 6.70
C LEU A 199 0.02 11.49 6.89
N THR A 200 0.96 12.00 6.11
CA THR A 200 2.36 11.61 6.23
C THR A 200 2.98 12.05 7.55
N ALA A 201 2.67 13.25 8.03
CA ALA A 201 3.20 13.79 9.28
C ALA A 201 2.65 13.07 10.52
N GLN A 202 1.38 12.68 10.49
CA GLN A 202 0.71 12.07 11.66
C GLN A 202 0.90 10.55 11.74
N TRP A 203 0.96 9.87 10.60
CA TRP A 203 0.79 8.41 10.56
C TRP A 203 1.98 7.64 9.98
N CYS A 204 2.91 8.29 9.26
CA CYS A 204 4.08 7.63 8.69
C CYS A 204 5.28 7.66 9.65
N ASP A 205 5.98 6.53 9.76
CA ASP A 205 7.23 6.43 10.53
C ASP A 205 8.38 7.10 9.81
N TYR A 206 8.39 7.00 8.47
CA TYR A 206 9.34 7.67 7.59
C TYR A 206 8.77 7.87 6.19
N ILE A 207 9.43 8.73 5.43
CA ILE A 207 8.99 9.10 4.09
C ILE A 207 10.11 8.76 3.10
N ILE A 208 9.75 8.10 2.00
CA ILE A 208 10.60 7.90 0.83
C ILE A 208 10.14 8.87 -0.24
N ARG A 209 11.06 9.69 -0.73
CA ARG A 209 10.78 10.65 -1.79
C ARG A 209 11.32 10.15 -3.13
N LEU A 210 10.45 10.04 -4.14
CA LEU A 210 10.86 9.84 -5.52
C LEU A 210 11.03 11.21 -6.18
N ASP A 211 12.28 11.64 -6.36
CA ASP A 211 12.59 12.86 -7.07
C ASP A 211 12.82 12.54 -8.55
N GLY A 212 12.42 13.44 -9.46
CA GLY A 212 12.51 13.23 -10.91
C GLY A 212 13.92 13.17 -11.51
N GLY A 213 14.93 12.96 -10.70
CA GLY A 213 16.32 12.73 -11.09
C GLY A 213 16.73 11.29 -10.73
N ASN A 214 17.62 10.73 -11.52
CA ASN A 214 18.00 9.31 -11.60
C ASN A 214 18.43 8.57 -10.31
N TYR A 215 18.22 9.09 -9.11
CA TYR A 215 18.69 8.46 -7.86
C TYR A 215 17.72 8.76 -6.71
N GLY A 216 16.79 7.84 -6.46
CA GLY A 216 16.09 7.80 -5.18
C GLY A 216 17.02 7.19 -4.14
N THR A 217 17.53 7.97 -3.23
CA THR A 217 18.16 7.47 -2.00
C THR A 217 17.04 7.39 -0.95
N GLY A 218 16.53 6.18 -0.69
CA GLY A 218 15.76 5.92 0.52
C GLY A 218 16.70 5.91 1.71
N TYR A 219 16.53 6.83 2.64
CA TYR A 219 17.10 6.82 3.98
C TYR A 219 15.98 6.74 4.99
#